data_48590a791fe04c579ebf044a8c8673ac
#
_entry.id   48590a791fe04c579ebf044a8c8673ac
#
_cell.length_a   1.000
_cell.length_b   1.000
_cell.length_c   1.000
_cell.angle_alpha   90.00
_cell.angle_beta   90.00
_cell.angle_gamma   90.00
#
_symmetry.space_group_name_H-M   'P 1'
#
loop_
_entity.id
_entity.type
_entity.pdbx_description
1 polymer ?
#
loop_
_entity_poly.entity_id
_entity_poly.type
_entity_poly.pdbx_seq_one_letter_code
_entity_poly.pdbx_strand_id
1 'polypeptide(L)'
;MPAHDLTYNDVFMAPARSEVGSRLDVDLSTGDGTGTTIPLVVANMTAVAGRRMAETVARRGAIAVIPQDIPIEVVATVVEWVKQRHLVHDTPITLGPTDTVGDAIHLLPKKSHGAVVVVDEAGRPVGVVTEADTHEVDRFAQLQHVMSTELHTVPADADPRTGFERLNAGRRRLAPVVDDDGRLVGVLTRQGALRATLYKPAVDDRGRLRIAAAVGINGDVTGKAEALLAAGVDTLVVDTAHGHQERMMSALRAVRKLDPPVPVAAGNVVTAEGVRDLVEAGADIVKVGVGPGAMCTTRMMTGVGRPQFSAVLDCAAAARALGRHVWADGGVRHPRDVALALAAGASNVMVGSWFAGTYESPGDLYTEPDGRRYKESFGMASSRAVSARTAEDSAFDRARKAIFDEGISTARMYLDPARPGVEDLIDEIVSGVRSACTYAGARTLDEFHERALVGVQSHAGYTEGMPLPTSW
;
A
#
# COMPACT_ATOMS: atom_id res chain seq x y z
N MET A 1 21.41 -24.80 17.79
CA MET A 1 21.19 -23.60 16.94
C MET A 1 20.67 -24.10 15.62
N PRO A 2 19.67 -23.46 14.97
CA PRO A 2 19.34 -23.75 13.59
C PRO A 2 20.58 -23.56 12.71
N ALA A 3 20.69 -24.30 11.61
CA ALA A 3 21.87 -24.24 10.76
C ALA A 3 22.17 -22.81 10.28
N HIS A 4 21.16 -22.07 9.83
CA HIS A 4 21.09 -20.62 9.62
C HIS A 4 19.70 -20.25 9.13
N ASP A 5 19.29 -19.00 9.37
CA ASP A 5 18.03 -18.45 8.85
C ASP A 5 18.26 -17.77 7.50
N LEU A 6 17.24 -17.80 6.64
CA LEU A 6 17.29 -17.40 5.24
C LEU A 6 16.54 -16.08 5.00
N THR A 7 17.14 -15.20 4.20
CA THR A 7 16.49 -14.03 3.58
C THR A 7 15.86 -14.42 2.25
N TYR A 8 15.12 -13.51 1.61
CA TYR A 8 14.62 -13.75 0.24
C TYR A 8 15.72 -13.94 -0.80
N ASN A 9 16.93 -13.42 -0.53
CA ASN A 9 18.07 -13.59 -1.46
C ASN A 9 18.69 -14.99 -1.38
N ASP A 10 18.49 -15.70 -0.28
CA ASP A 10 19.06 -17.03 -0.07
C ASP A 10 18.22 -18.16 -0.66
N VAL A 11 17.04 -17.82 -1.23
CA VAL A 11 16.10 -18.80 -1.74
C VAL A 11 15.64 -18.49 -3.18
N PHE A 12 15.18 -19.53 -3.86
CA PHE A 12 14.57 -19.47 -5.18
C PHE A 12 13.39 -20.45 -5.26
N MET A 13 12.57 -20.34 -6.30
CA MET A 13 11.54 -21.32 -6.61
C MET A 13 11.94 -22.11 -7.85
N ALA A 14 11.86 -23.43 -7.76
CA ALA A 14 12.02 -24.32 -8.91
C ALA A 14 10.70 -24.39 -9.71
N PRO A 15 10.74 -24.27 -11.04
CA PRO A 15 9.53 -24.45 -11.84
C PRO A 15 9.04 -25.89 -11.79
N ALA A 16 7.72 -26.08 -11.79
CA ALA A 16 7.07 -27.38 -11.81
C ALA A 16 6.23 -27.54 -13.09
N ARG A 17 5.75 -28.76 -13.34
CA ARG A 17 4.79 -29.00 -14.44
C ARG A 17 3.51 -28.18 -14.19
N SER A 18 3.12 -27.38 -15.18
CA SER A 18 1.97 -26.49 -15.11
C SER A 18 0.97 -26.75 -16.22
N GLU A 19 -0.31 -26.69 -15.87
CA GLU A 19 -1.45 -26.68 -16.80
C GLU A 19 -2.12 -25.29 -16.87
N VAL A 20 -1.51 -24.28 -16.26
CA VAL A 20 -2.01 -22.91 -16.27
C VAL A 20 -1.59 -22.24 -17.58
N GLY A 21 -2.56 -22.04 -18.48
CA GLY A 21 -2.30 -21.52 -19.83
C GLY A 21 -2.01 -20.03 -19.88
N SER A 22 -2.53 -19.26 -18.95
CA SER A 22 -2.35 -17.81 -18.88
C SER A 22 -2.19 -17.32 -17.45
N ARG A 23 -1.27 -16.38 -17.23
CA ARG A 23 -1.16 -15.68 -15.94
C ARG A 23 -2.42 -14.90 -15.55
N LEU A 24 -3.29 -14.60 -16.52
CA LEU A 24 -4.57 -13.92 -16.27
C LEU A 24 -5.62 -14.87 -15.65
N ASP A 25 -5.42 -16.19 -15.73
CA ASP A 25 -6.30 -17.20 -15.15
C ASP A 25 -6.01 -17.44 -13.66
N VAL A 26 -4.96 -16.78 -13.11
CA VAL A 26 -4.57 -16.92 -11.70
C VAL A 26 -5.43 -15.97 -10.85
N ASP A 27 -6.14 -16.52 -9.86
CA ASP A 27 -6.83 -15.75 -8.83
C ASP A 27 -5.90 -15.50 -7.63
N LEU A 28 -5.66 -14.24 -7.32
CA LEU A 28 -4.81 -13.81 -6.22
C LEU A 28 -5.60 -13.37 -4.99
N SER A 29 -6.90 -13.64 -4.93
CA SER A 29 -7.74 -13.33 -3.77
C SER A 29 -7.23 -14.06 -2.53
N THR A 30 -7.26 -13.36 -1.39
CA THR A 30 -6.75 -13.89 -0.12
C THR A 30 -7.89 -14.46 0.73
N GLY A 31 -7.59 -15.50 1.50
CA GLY A 31 -8.55 -16.16 2.39
C GLY A 31 -8.56 -15.65 3.83
N ASP A 32 -7.84 -14.56 4.14
CA ASP A 32 -7.60 -14.08 5.51
C ASP A 32 -8.70 -13.17 6.10
N GLY A 33 -9.81 -13.04 5.40
CA GLY A 33 -10.97 -12.25 5.84
C GLY A 33 -10.88 -10.75 5.53
N THR A 34 -9.76 -10.25 5.03
CA THR A 34 -9.61 -8.82 4.66
C THR A 34 -10.39 -8.45 3.41
N GLY A 35 -10.75 -9.43 2.56
CA GLY A 35 -11.41 -9.20 1.27
C GLY A 35 -10.51 -8.59 0.22
N THR A 36 -9.18 -8.68 0.37
CA THR A 36 -8.22 -8.29 -0.67
C THR A 36 -8.29 -9.30 -1.82
N THR A 37 -8.24 -8.79 -3.05
CA THR A 37 -8.26 -9.58 -4.29
C THR A 37 -6.88 -9.72 -4.93
N ILE A 38 -5.90 -9.04 -4.36
CA ILE A 38 -4.45 -9.23 -4.58
C ILE A 38 -3.75 -9.23 -3.22
N PRO A 39 -2.67 -10.00 -3.03
CA PRO A 39 -2.07 -10.24 -1.71
C PRO A 39 -1.14 -9.11 -1.27
N LEU A 40 -1.63 -7.89 -1.26
CA LEU A 40 -0.86 -6.69 -0.91
C LEU A 40 -1.55 -5.85 0.16
N VAL A 41 -0.78 -5.44 1.14
CA VAL A 41 -1.18 -4.49 2.20
C VAL A 41 -0.20 -3.33 2.23
N VAL A 42 -0.70 -2.10 2.25
CA VAL A 42 0.14 -0.91 2.43
C VAL A 42 0.43 -0.72 3.91
N ALA A 43 1.72 -0.59 4.25
CA ALA A 43 2.17 -0.47 5.62
C ALA A 43 1.67 0.81 6.31
N ASN A 44 1.33 0.67 7.59
CA ASN A 44 0.86 1.73 8.46
C ASN A 44 1.96 2.73 8.85
N MET A 45 2.60 3.30 7.86
CA MET A 45 3.63 4.33 8.00
C MET A 45 3.10 5.69 7.55
N THR A 46 3.34 6.73 8.35
CA THR A 46 2.82 8.08 8.11
C THR A 46 3.29 8.67 6.77
N ALA A 47 4.48 8.26 6.29
CA ALA A 47 5.01 8.66 4.99
C ALA A 47 4.52 7.80 3.81
N VAL A 48 3.73 6.74 4.06
CA VAL A 48 3.31 5.77 3.04
C VAL A 48 1.79 5.72 2.89
N ALA A 49 1.07 5.51 4.01
CA ALA A 49 -0.38 5.34 4.00
C ALA A 49 -1.11 6.65 4.26
N GLY A 50 -1.99 7.01 3.35
CA GLY A 50 -2.88 8.15 3.43
C GLY A 50 -4.11 7.95 2.53
N ARG A 51 -5.04 8.91 2.52
CA ARG A 51 -6.33 8.76 1.81
C ARG A 51 -6.17 8.44 0.32
N ARG A 52 -5.21 9.08 -0.39
CA ARG A 52 -4.98 8.84 -1.82
C ARG A 52 -4.40 7.46 -2.08
N MET A 53 -3.44 7.04 -1.28
CA MET A 53 -2.89 5.69 -1.32
C MET A 53 -4.00 4.66 -1.06
N ALA A 54 -4.80 4.84 0.01
CA ALA A 54 -5.83 3.90 0.40
C ALA A 54 -6.89 3.68 -0.69
N GLU A 55 -7.45 4.78 -1.27
CA GLU A 55 -8.44 4.64 -2.34
C GLU A 55 -7.87 3.99 -3.59
N THR A 56 -6.62 4.33 -3.95
CA THR A 56 -6.00 3.85 -5.18
C THR A 56 -5.69 2.36 -5.09
N VAL A 57 -5.09 1.90 -3.99
CA VAL A 57 -4.75 0.48 -3.83
C VAL A 57 -5.98 -0.39 -3.63
N ALA A 58 -7.02 0.10 -2.92
CA ALA A 58 -8.27 -0.63 -2.73
C ALA A 58 -9.02 -0.81 -4.06
N ARG A 59 -8.98 0.17 -4.96
CA ARG A 59 -9.50 0.06 -6.32
C ARG A 59 -8.79 -1.02 -7.13
N ARG A 60 -7.56 -1.37 -6.78
CA ARG A 60 -6.78 -2.46 -7.43
C ARG A 60 -6.79 -3.76 -6.63
N GLY A 61 -7.57 -3.84 -5.54
CA GLY A 61 -7.78 -5.06 -4.80
C GLY A 61 -6.87 -5.27 -3.59
N ALA A 62 -6.01 -4.30 -3.26
CA ALA A 62 -5.21 -4.29 -2.03
C ALA A 62 -5.94 -3.55 -0.89
N ILE A 63 -5.31 -3.45 0.27
CA ILE A 63 -5.82 -2.64 1.40
C ILE A 63 -4.69 -1.80 1.99
N ALA A 64 -4.99 -0.58 2.42
CA ALA A 64 -4.04 0.26 3.15
C ALA A 64 -4.40 0.34 4.63
N VAL A 65 -3.37 0.29 5.49
CA VAL A 65 -3.53 0.46 6.93
C VAL A 65 -3.16 1.89 7.31
N ILE A 66 -4.11 2.65 7.83
CA ILE A 66 -3.86 4.02 8.31
C ILE A 66 -3.06 3.96 9.61
N PRO A 67 -2.01 4.78 9.77
CA PRO A 67 -1.13 4.75 10.94
C PRO A 67 -1.84 5.07 12.25
N GLN A 68 -1.38 4.46 13.34
CA GLN A 68 -1.87 4.69 14.71
C GLN A 68 -1.61 6.10 15.25
N ASP A 69 -0.68 6.83 14.64
CA ASP A 69 -0.26 8.17 15.07
C ASP A 69 -1.20 9.28 14.60
N ILE A 70 -2.14 8.93 13.72
CA ILE A 70 -3.11 9.89 13.16
C ILE A 70 -4.27 10.06 14.15
N PRO A 71 -4.70 11.30 14.47
CA PRO A 71 -5.86 11.55 15.30
C PRO A 71 -7.11 10.85 14.76
N ILE A 72 -7.94 10.33 15.66
CA ILE A 72 -9.08 9.47 15.30
C ILE A 72 -10.08 10.19 14.38
N GLU A 73 -10.29 11.49 14.60
CA GLU A 73 -11.20 12.32 13.80
C GLU A 73 -10.69 12.44 12.35
N VAL A 74 -9.38 12.52 12.19
CA VAL A 74 -8.76 12.54 10.86
C VAL A 74 -8.88 11.17 10.20
N VAL A 75 -8.67 10.07 10.95
CA VAL A 75 -8.86 8.71 10.42
C VAL A 75 -10.31 8.52 9.99
N ALA A 76 -11.29 8.94 10.77
CA ALA A 76 -12.71 8.85 10.41
C ALA A 76 -13.01 9.59 9.10
N THR A 77 -12.46 10.80 8.91
CA THR A 77 -12.57 11.56 7.66
C THR A 77 -11.92 10.81 6.48
N VAL A 78 -10.78 10.16 6.70
CA VAL A 78 -10.10 9.35 5.66
C VAL A 78 -10.93 8.13 5.30
N VAL A 79 -11.50 7.44 6.28
CA VAL A 79 -12.39 6.28 6.06
C VAL A 79 -13.61 6.70 5.24
N GLU A 80 -14.30 7.74 5.67
CA GLU A 80 -15.45 8.29 4.93
C GLU A 80 -15.07 8.65 3.49
N TRP A 81 -13.96 9.35 3.30
CA TRP A 81 -13.42 9.68 1.99
C TRP A 81 -13.26 8.44 1.11
N VAL A 82 -12.59 7.39 1.60
CA VAL A 82 -12.33 6.17 0.82
C VAL A 82 -13.64 5.46 0.49
N LYS A 83 -14.56 5.36 1.45
CA LYS A 83 -15.86 4.70 1.28
C LYS A 83 -16.76 5.36 0.24
N GLN A 84 -16.54 6.64 -0.07
CA GLN A 84 -17.29 7.39 -1.09
C GLN A 84 -16.66 7.34 -2.49
N ARG A 85 -15.47 6.73 -2.65
CA ARG A 85 -14.76 6.75 -3.94
C ARG A 85 -15.31 5.73 -4.91
N HIS A 86 -15.26 6.11 -6.19
CA HIS A 86 -15.70 5.24 -7.28
C HIS A 86 -14.76 4.05 -7.47
N LEU A 87 -15.30 2.91 -7.90
CA LEU A 87 -14.54 1.65 -8.04
C LEU A 87 -13.69 1.59 -9.32
N VAL A 88 -14.05 2.34 -10.36
CA VAL A 88 -13.41 2.32 -11.69
C VAL A 88 -12.60 3.60 -11.93
N HIS A 89 -13.24 4.77 -11.75
CA HIS A 89 -12.66 6.06 -12.07
C HIS A 89 -11.76 6.56 -10.95
N ASP A 90 -10.66 7.21 -11.33
CA ASP A 90 -9.80 7.87 -10.35
C ASP A 90 -10.45 9.16 -9.84
N THR A 91 -10.11 9.54 -8.60
CA THR A 91 -10.61 10.77 -8.00
C THR A 91 -9.96 11.97 -8.69
N PRO A 92 -10.75 12.93 -9.22
CA PRO A 92 -10.20 14.08 -9.90
C PRO A 92 -9.49 15.02 -8.93
N ILE A 93 -8.50 15.74 -9.41
CA ILE A 93 -7.99 16.96 -8.80
C ILE A 93 -8.70 18.11 -9.50
N THR A 94 -9.37 18.97 -8.74
CA THR A 94 -10.19 20.05 -9.28
C THR A 94 -9.71 21.42 -8.82
N LEU A 95 -9.76 22.39 -9.72
CA LEU A 95 -9.59 23.81 -9.47
C LEU A 95 -10.62 24.60 -10.27
N GLY A 96 -10.86 25.87 -9.91
CA GLY A 96 -11.69 26.79 -10.65
C GLY A 96 -10.94 27.52 -11.79
N PRO A 97 -11.63 28.17 -12.72
CA PRO A 97 -11.01 28.91 -13.84
C PRO A 97 -10.11 30.07 -13.39
N THR A 98 -10.41 30.67 -12.24
CA THR A 98 -9.69 31.82 -11.66
C THR A 98 -8.55 31.40 -10.73
N ASP A 99 -8.43 30.10 -10.38
CA ASP A 99 -7.30 29.61 -9.63
C ASP A 99 -6.00 29.73 -10.45
N THR A 100 -4.86 29.67 -9.78
CA THR A 100 -3.58 29.99 -10.39
C THR A 100 -2.84 28.75 -10.90
N VAL A 101 -1.92 28.98 -11.84
CA VAL A 101 -0.96 27.96 -12.30
C VAL A 101 -0.13 27.44 -11.12
N GLY A 102 0.18 28.31 -10.12
CA GLY A 102 0.88 27.91 -8.89
C GLY A 102 0.10 26.86 -8.08
N ASP A 103 -1.23 27.00 -7.98
CA ASP A 103 -2.10 26.04 -7.31
C ASP A 103 -2.10 24.70 -8.06
N ALA A 104 -2.18 24.73 -9.39
CA ALA A 104 -2.11 23.53 -10.22
C ALA A 104 -0.77 22.79 -10.07
N ILE A 105 0.36 23.49 -10.12
CA ILE A 105 1.71 22.93 -9.95
C ILE A 105 1.83 22.18 -8.61
N HIS A 106 1.24 22.72 -7.54
CA HIS A 106 1.27 22.07 -6.22
C HIS A 106 0.43 20.77 -6.18
N LEU A 107 -0.65 20.70 -6.95
CA LEU A 107 -1.60 19.58 -6.92
C LEU A 107 -1.30 18.50 -7.95
N LEU A 108 -0.75 18.84 -9.12
CA LEU A 108 -0.43 17.89 -10.19
C LEU A 108 0.33 16.64 -9.71
N PRO A 109 1.36 16.72 -8.85
CA PRO A 109 2.11 15.55 -8.40
C PRO A 109 1.43 14.78 -7.23
N LYS A 110 0.16 15.02 -6.97
CA LYS A 110 -0.58 14.29 -5.92
C LYS A 110 -1.31 13.05 -6.45
N LYS A 111 -1.39 12.88 -7.77
CA LYS A 111 -2.02 11.75 -8.46
C LYS A 111 -1.26 11.40 -9.75
N SER A 112 -1.14 10.13 -10.05
CA SER A 112 -0.41 9.62 -11.23
C SER A 112 -1.09 9.95 -12.57
N HIS A 113 -2.39 10.29 -12.57
CA HIS A 113 -3.04 10.75 -13.80
C HIS A 113 -2.49 12.09 -14.31
N GLY A 114 -1.82 12.88 -13.44
CA GLY A 114 -1.04 14.05 -13.80
C GLY A 114 -1.83 15.19 -14.45
N ALA A 115 -3.09 15.39 -14.02
CA ALA A 115 -3.95 16.44 -14.55
C ALA A 115 -4.80 17.08 -13.45
N VAL A 116 -5.06 18.37 -13.59
CA VAL A 116 -6.08 19.11 -12.87
C VAL A 116 -7.24 19.33 -13.81
N VAL A 117 -8.45 19.00 -13.40
CA VAL A 117 -9.66 19.30 -14.15
C VAL A 117 -10.22 20.63 -13.64
N VAL A 118 -10.32 21.61 -14.53
CA VAL A 118 -10.91 22.90 -14.21
C VAL A 118 -12.42 22.78 -14.32
N VAL A 119 -13.13 23.17 -13.25
CA VAL A 119 -14.60 23.07 -13.17
C VAL A 119 -15.23 24.43 -12.96
N ASP A 120 -16.45 24.61 -13.52
CA ASP A 120 -17.27 25.78 -13.26
C ASP A 120 -17.97 25.70 -11.88
N GLU A 121 -18.75 26.73 -11.54
CA GLU A 121 -19.51 26.78 -10.28
C GLU A 121 -20.57 25.67 -10.15
N ALA A 122 -21.01 25.09 -11.28
CA ALA A 122 -21.94 23.96 -11.31
C ALA A 122 -21.23 22.60 -11.18
N GLY A 123 -19.88 22.58 -11.08
CA GLY A 123 -19.07 21.38 -11.01
C GLY A 123 -18.87 20.69 -12.37
N ARG A 124 -19.11 21.36 -13.48
CA ARG A 124 -18.92 20.82 -14.82
C ARG A 124 -17.48 21.07 -15.29
N PRO A 125 -16.83 20.11 -15.95
CA PRO A 125 -15.49 20.31 -16.46
C PRO A 125 -15.50 21.32 -17.62
N VAL A 126 -14.69 22.37 -17.52
CA VAL A 126 -14.51 23.42 -18.53
C VAL A 126 -13.11 23.46 -19.12
N GLY A 127 -12.15 22.75 -18.49
CA GLY A 127 -10.78 22.66 -18.97
C GLY A 127 -9.98 21.57 -18.27
N VAL A 128 -8.82 21.26 -18.83
CA VAL A 128 -7.83 20.37 -18.22
C VAL A 128 -6.46 21.05 -18.29
N VAL A 129 -5.71 20.96 -17.20
CA VAL A 129 -4.32 21.45 -17.07
C VAL A 129 -3.42 20.29 -16.70
N THR A 130 -2.32 20.13 -17.44
CA THR A 130 -1.26 19.14 -17.20
C THR A 130 0.06 19.84 -16.87
N GLU A 131 1.10 19.09 -16.53
CA GLU A 131 2.43 19.64 -16.27
C GLU A 131 2.95 20.43 -17.49
N ALA A 132 2.68 19.98 -18.71
CA ALA A 132 3.09 20.67 -19.94
C ALA A 132 2.47 22.06 -20.09
N ASP A 133 1.22 22.23 -19.65
CA ASP A 133 0.50 23.51 -19.74
C ASP A 133 1.01 24.54 -18.72
N THR A 134 1.78 24.11 -17.73
CA THR A 134 2.35 24.96 -16.68
C THR A 134 3.82 25.35 -16.92
N HIS A 135 4.45 24.79 -17.96
CA HIS A 135 5.85 25.01 -18.25
C HIS A 135 6.05 26.42 -18.84
N GLU A 136 7.02 27.16 -18.27
CA GLU A 136 7.37 28.55 -18.67
C GLU A 136 6.21 29.55 -18.56
N VAL A 137 5.20 29.25 -17.74
CA VAL A 137 4.05 30.12 -17.49
C VAL A 137 4.20 30.78 -16.12
N ASP A 138 3.76 32.05 -16.01
CA ASP A 138 3.73 32.77 -14.75
C ASP A 138 2.82 32.04 -13.76
N ARG A 139 3.32 31.79 -12.55
CA ARG A 139 2.60 31.10 -11.47
C ARG A 139 1.30 31.79 -11.05
N PHE A 140 1.20 33.10 -11.24
CA PHE A 140 0.02 33.89 -10.95
C PHE A 140 -0.99 33.96 -12.10
N ALA A 141 -0.65 33.40 -13.28
CA ALA A 141 -1.60 33.30 -14.38
C ALA A 141 -2.79 32.44 -13.97
N GLN A 142 -4.00 32.83 -14.36
CA GLN A 142 -5.21 32.08 -14.08
C GLN A 142 -5.34 30.91 -15.06
N LEU A 143 -5.91 29.79 -14.56
CA LEU A 143 -6.02 28.53 -15.30
C LEU A 143 -6.85 28.68 -16.58
N GLN A 144 -7.86 29.56 -16.60
CA GLN A 144 -8.67 29.82 -17.79
C GLN A 144 -7.85 30.31 -19.01
N HIS A 145 -6.64 30.83 -18.83
CA HIS A 145 -5.77 31.31 -19.90
C HIS A 145 -4.79 30.25 -20.43
N VAL A 146 -4.63 29.13 -19.70
CA VAL A 146 -3.64 28.10 -20.03
C VAL A 146 -4.26 26.71 -20.23
N MET A 147 -5.48 26.48 -19.72
CA MET A 147 -6.15 25.19 -19.81
C MET A 147 -6.53 24.82 -21.23
N SER A 148 -6.46 23.55 -21.54
CA SER A 148 -7.06 22.98 -22.76
C SER A 148 -8.59 22.91 -22.60
N THR A 149 -9.33 23.56 -23.48
CA THR A 149 -10.81 23.62 -23.43
C THR A 149 -11.48 22.60 -24.33
N GLU A 150 -10.75 21.98 -25.27
CA GLU A 150 -11.26 20.89 -26.10
C GLU A 150 -11.33 19.60 -25.26
N LEU A 151 -12.44 19.41 -24.57
CA LEU A 151 -12.65 18.29 -23.67
C LEU A 151 -13.36 17.13 -24.36
N HIS A 152 -12.82 15.93 -24.15
CA HIS A 152 -13.49 14.68 -24.45
C HIS A 152 -13.91 14.05 -23.12
N THR A 153 -15.18 14.00 -22.83
CA THR A 153 -15.72 13.41 -21.61
C THR A 153 -16.13 11.96 -21.81
N VAL A 154 -16.15 11.19 -20.72
CA VAL A 154 -16.66 9.83 -20.66
C VAL A 154 -17.84 9.80 -19.69
N PRO A 155 -18.98 9.18 -20.03
CA PRO A 155 -20.08 8.97 -19.09
C PRO A 155 -19.67 8.13 -17.90
N ALA A 156 -20.23 8.39 -16.72
CA ALA A 156 -19.90 7.68 -15.47
C ALA A 156 -20.24 6.19 -15.50
N ASP A 157 -21.25 5.81 -16.26
CA ASP A 157 -21.72 4.44 -16.47
C ASP A 157 -21.02 3.69 -17.61
N ALA A 158 -20.08 4.36 -18.31
CA ALA A 158 -19.38 3.74 -19.43
C ALA A 158 -18.54 2.54 -18.95
N ASP A 159 -18.71 1.41 -19.63
CA ASP A 159 -17.87 0.23 -19.44
C ASP A 159 -16.39 0.58 -19.66
N PRO A 160 -15.46 0.07 -18.82
CA PRO A 160 -14.03 0.37 -18.90
C PRO A 160 -13.41 0.12 -20.28
N ARG A 161 -13.83 -0.93 -20.97
CA ARG A 161 -13.35 -1.26 -22.32
C ARG A 161 -13.77 -0.19 -23.32
N THR A 162 -15.03 0.22 -23.27
CA THR A 162 -15.55 1.32 -24.10
C THR A 162 -14.82 2.64 -23.82
N GLY A 163 -14.56 2.92 -22.54
CA GLY A 163 -13.74 4.06 -22.11
C GLY A 163 -12.34 4.03 -22.71
N PHE A 164 -11.67 2.87 -22.66
CA PHE A 164 -10.37 2.67 -23.28
C PHE A 164 -10.40 2.91 -24.79
N GLU A 165 -11.36 2.30 -25.50
CA GLU A 165 -11.48 2.41 -26.96
C GLU A 165 -11.70 3.87 -27.41
N ARG A 166 -12.55 4.62 -26.70
CA ARG A 166 -12.76 6.07 -26.95
C ARG A 166 -11.47 6.88 -26.77
N LEU A 167 -10.75 6.67 -25.64
CA LEU A 167 -9.50 7.37 -25.37
C LEU A 167 -8.42 7.01 -26.40
N ASN A 168 -8.35 5.75 -26.80
CA ASN A 168 -7.36 5.25 -27.75
C ASN A 168 -7.63 5.80 -29.18
N ALA A 169 -8.87 5.79 -29.62
CA ALA A 169 -9.28 6.36 -30.92
C ALA A 169 -8.99 7.86 -30.99
N GLY A 170 -9.28 8.61 -29.91
CA GLY A 170 -8.97 10.03 -29.77
C GLY A 170 -7.51 10.36 -29.48
N ARG A 171 -6.63 9.36 -29.36
CA ARG A 171 -5.21 9.52 -28.93
C ARG A 171 -5.05 10.35 -27.65
N ARG A 172 -6.02 10.25 -26.74
CA ARG A 172 -6.02 10.97 -25.45
C ARG A 172 -5.48 10.06 -24.34
N ARG A 173 -4.73 10.65 -23.40
CA ARG A 173 -4.22 9.94 -22.21
C ARG A 173 -5.29 9.74 -21.15
N LEU A 174 -6.16 10.75 -21.01
CA LEU A 174 -7.19 10.80 -19.99
C LEU A 174 -8.44 11.56 -20.50
N ALA A 175 -9.55 11.35 -19.80
CA ALA A 175 -10.77 12.13 -19.96
C ALA A 175 -11.42 12.39 -18.59
N PRO A 176 -12.04 13.57 -18.39
CA PRO A 176 -12.99 13.79 -17.32
C PRO A 176 -14.18 12.83 -17.46
N VAL A 177 -14.62 12.26 -16.34
CA VAL A 177 -15.82 11.42 -16.28
C VAL A 177 -16.96 12.25 -15.70
N VAL A 178 -18.10 12.24 -16.38
CA VAL A 178 -19.26 13.07 -16.01
C VAL A 178 -20.50 12.24 -15.77
N ASP A 179 -21.36 12.71 -14.86
CA ASP A 179 -22.70 12.17 -14.65
C ASP A 179 -23.70 12.66 -15.72
N ASP A 180 -24.97 12.26 -15.58
CA ASP A 180 -26.04 12.64 -16.51
C ASP A 180 -26.32 14.15 -16.53
N ASP A 181 -25.97 14.88 -15.45
CA ASP A 181 -26.09 16.35 -15.36
C ASP A 181 -24.86 17.06 -15.94
N GLY A 182 -23.87 16.31 -16.42
CA GLY A 182 -22.59 16.80 -16.94
C GLY A 182 -21.62 17.25 -15.86
N ARG A 183 -21.84 16.89 -14.59
CA ARG A 183 -20.94 17.20 -13.48
C ARG A 183 -19.78 16.22 -13.42
N LEU A 184 -18.62 16.72 -13.04
CA LEU A 184 -17.42 15.91 -12.89
C LEU A 184 -17.52 14.93 -11.71
N VAL A 185 -17.40 13.64 -11.98
CA VAL A 185 -17.41 12.57 -10.96
C VAL A 185 -16.10 11.77 -10.89
N GLY A 186 -15.24 11.90 -11.90
CA GLY A 186 -13.99 11.15 -11.95
C GLY A 186 -13.07 11.58 -13.07
N VAL A 187 -11.93 10.90 -13.12
CA VAL A 187 -11.00 10.92 -14.26
C VAL A 187 -10.73 9.49 -14.70
N LEU A 188 -10.84 9.23 -15.99
CA LEU A 188 -10.45 7.95 -16.56
C LEU A 188 -9.21 8.12 -17.42
N THR A 189 -8.13 7.42 -17.07
CA THR A 189 -6.96 7.29 -17.92
C THR A 189 -7.09 6.06 -18.82
N ARG A 190 -6.39 6.06 -19.95
CA ARG A 190 -6.34 4.88 -20.83
C ARG A 190 -5.80 3.66 -20.08
N GLN A 191 -4.78 3.84 -19.23
CA GLN A 191 -4.21 2.79 -18.38
C GLN A 191 -5.16 2.38 -17.25
N GLY A 192 -5.84 3.35 -16.61
CA GLY A 192 -6.86 3.11 -15.59
C GLY A 192 -8.02 2.27 -16.11
N ALA A 193 -8.44 2.51 -17.34
CA ALA A 193 -9.48 1.71 -18.01
C ALA A 193 -9.05 0.24 -18.19
N LEU A 194 -7.80 0.00 -18.64
CA LEU A 194 -7.26 -1.38 -18.74
C LEU A 194 -7.17 -2.04 -17.36
N ARG A 195 -6.65 -1.34 -16.35
CA ARG A 195 -6.55 -1.84 -14.98
C ARG A 195 -7.91 -2.24 -14.41
N ALA A 196 -8.96 -1.47 -14.70
CA ALA A 196 -10.32 -1.78 -14.27
C ALA A 196 -10.88 -3.10 -14.87
N THR A 197 -10.30 -3.59 -15.97
CA THR A 197 -10.64 -4.92 -16.52
C THR A 197 -9.79 -6.05 -15.94
N LEU A 198 -8.65 -5.73 -15.33
CA LEU A 198 -7.68 -6.71 -14.82
C LEU A 198 -7.78 -6.94 -13.30
N TYR A 199 -8.18 -5.91 -12.57
CA TYR A 199 -8.26 -5.92 -11.11
C TYR A 199 -9.70 -5.86 -10.63
N LYS A 200 -9.98 -6.61 -9.57
CA LYS A 200 -11.25 -6.51 -8.83
C LYS A 200 -11.00 -5.63 -7.61
N PRO A 201 -11.76 -4.57 -7.39
CA PRO A 201 -11.63 -3.74 -6.19
C PRO A 201 -11.85 -4.55 -4.91
N ALA A 202 -11.11 -4.23 -3.84
CA ALA A 202 -11.40 -4.73 -2.51
C ALA A 202 -12.58 -3.94 -1.93
N VAL A 203 -13.74 -4.58 -1.81
CA VAL A 203 -14.98 -3.95 -1.38
C VAL A 203 -15.60 -4.62 -0.17
N ASP A 204 -16.31 -3.82 0.64
CA ASP A 204 -17.14 -4.32 1.74
C ASP A 204 -18.50 -4.86 1.22
N ASP A 205 -19.32 -5.38 2.13
CA ASP A 205 -20.63 -5.97 1.80
C ASP A 205 -21.63 -4.96 1.20
N ARG A 206 -21.32 -3.65 1.28
CA ARG A 206 -22.09 -2.56 0.66
C ARG A 206 -21.49 -2.11 -0.68
N GLY A 207 -20.46 -2.79 -1.18
CA GLY A 207 -19.78 -2.44 -2.43
C GLY A 207 -18.87 -1.22 -2.33
N ARG A 208 -18.42 -0.81 -1.13
CA ARG A 208 -17.54 0.33 -0.92
C ARG A 208 -16.09 -0.13 -0.73
N LEU A 209 -15.13 0.68 -1.15
CA LEU A 209 -13.70 0.37 -1.01
C LEU A 209 -13.31 0.08 0.45
N ARG A 210 -12.50 -0.97 0.65
CA ARG A 210 -12.00 -1.37 1.97
C ARG A 210 -10.81 -0.54 2.42
N ILE A 211 -10.74 -0.34 3.74
CA ILE A 211 -9.65 0.37 4.41
C ILE A 211 -9.42 -0.22 5.80
N ALA A 212 -8.15 -0.29 6.21
CA ALA A 212 -7.73 -0.73 7.53
C ALA A 212 -7.14 0.43 8.34
N ALA A 213 -7.11 0.28 9.66
CA ALA A 213 -6.42 1.23 10.52
C ALA A 213 -5.71 0.53 11.69
N ALA A 214 -4.60 1.14 12.13
CA ALA A 214 -3.78 0.62 13.20
C ALA A 214 -4.15 1.23 14.56
N VAL A 215 -4.06 0.40 15.59
CA VAL A 215 -4.17 0.76 17.01
C VAL A 215 -2.86 0.38 17.69
N GLY A 216 -2.28 1.29 18.47
CA GLY A 216 -1.12 0.99 19.31
C GLY A 216 -1.51 0.23 20.58
N ILE A 217 -0.50 -0.28 21.28
CA ILE A 217 -0.69 -1.08 22.49
C ILE A 217 -0.67 -0.25 23.79
N ASN A 218 -0.56 1.06 23.69
CA ASN A 218 -0.48 1.99 24.82
C ASN A 218 -1.68 2.94 24.81
N GLY A 219 -1.98 3.50 26.00
CA GLY A 219 -3.07 4.43 26.19
C GLY A 219 -4.44 3.75 26.15
N ASP A 220 -5.46 4.46 25.67
CA ASP A 220 -6.82 3.94 25.55
C ASP A 220 -6.98 3.11 24.25
N VAL A 221 -6.55 1.87 24.31
CA VAL A 221 -6.65 0.92 23.19
C VAL A 221 -8.10 0.61 22.85
N THR A 222 -8.94 0.42 23.87
CA THR A 222 -10.36 0.06 23.72
C THR A 222 -11.14 1.17 23.04
N GLY A 223 -11.06 2.40 23.56
CA GLY A 223 -11.77 3.54 22.99
C GLY A 223 -11.32 3.87 21.57
N LYS A 224 -10.01 3.74 21.25
CA LYS A 224 -9.50 3.90 19.88
C LYS A 224 -10.05 2.83 18.94
N ALA A 225 -10.04 1.56 19.35
CA ALA A 225 -10.56 0.47 18.53
C ALA A 225 -12.07 0.64 18.28
N GLU A 226 -12.84 0.99 19.31
CA GLU A 226 -14.27 1.27 19.22
C GLU A 226 -14.58 2.42 18.26
N ALA A 227 -13.84 3.52 18.34
CA ALA A 227 -14.00 4.66 17.44
C ALA A 227 -13.65 4.32 15.98
N LEU A 228 -12.60 3.50 15.74
CA LEU A 228 -12.25 3.03 14.40
C LEU A 228 -13.33 2.12 13.81
N LEU A 229 -13.89 1.22 14.63
CA LEU A 229 -15.01 0.35 14.21
C LEU A 229 -16.25 1.20 13.88
N ALA A 230 -16.56 2.18 14.70
CA ALA A 230 -17.67 3.12 14.45
C ALA A 230 -17.45 3.95 13.16
N ALA A 231 -16.20 4.30 12.84
CA ALA A 231 -15.84 4.97 11.59
C ALA A 231 -15.99 4.06 10.35
N GLY A 232 -16.08 2.74 10.53
CA GLY A 232 -16.32 1.77 9.46
C GLY A 232 -15.05 1.21 8.81
N VAL A 233 -13.97 1.04 9.56
CA VAL A 233 -12.79 0.30 9.07
C VAL A 233 -13.12 -1.18 8.85
N ASP A 234 -12.47 -1.80 7.86
CA ASP A 234 -12.73 -3.21 7.47
C ASP A 234 -11.70 -4.18 8.07
N THR A 235 -10.66 -3.68 8.71
CA THR A 235 -9.64 -4.49 9.40
C THR A 235 -8.99 -3.62 10.48
N LEU A 236 -8.87 -4.16 11.69
CA LEU A 236 -8.08 -3.55 12.76
C LEU A 236 -6.69 -4.16 12.79
N VAL A 237 -5.67 -3.33 13.02
CA VAL A 237 -4.28 -3.78 13.14
C VAL A 237 -3.73 -3.33 14.49
N VAL A 238 -3.54 -4.25 15.43
CA VAL A 238 -2.89 -3.97 16.72
C VAL A 238 -1.39 -4.06 16.52
N ASP A 239 -0.70 -2.91 16.54
CA ASP A 239 0.66 -2.78 16.02
C ASP A 239 1.66 -2.26 17.05
N THR A 240 2.80 -2.96 17.10
CA THR A 240 4.02 -2.53 17.82
C THR A 240 5.26 -3.16 17.19
N ALA A 241 6.41 -2.55 17.39
CA ALA A 241 7.70 -3.08 16.90
C ALA A 241 8.03 -4.48 17.46
N HIS A 242 7.66 -4.74 18.72
CA HIS A 242 7.82 -6.05 19.38
C HIS A 242 6.46 -6.53 19.88
N GLY A 243 5.84 -7.43 19.11
CA GLY A 243 4.50 -7.95 19.40
C GLY A 243 4.46 -9.05 20.47
N HIS A 244 5.56 -9.76 20.70
CA HIS A 244 5.62 -10.84 21.68
C HIS A 244 5.90 -10.29 23.08
N GLN A 245 4.96 -9.52 23.64
CA GLN A 245 5.05 -8.90 24.96
C GLN A 245 3.67 -8.81 25.63
N GLU A 246 3.64 -8.81 26.96
CA GLU A 246 2.42 -8.81 27.78
C GLU A 246 1.44 -7.65 27.46
N ARG A 247 1.98 -6.47 27.13
CA ARG A 247 1.14 -5.32 26.74
C ARG A 247 0.38 -5.57 25.45
N MET A 248 1.01 -6.23 24.48
CA MET A 248 0.35 -6.63 23.24
C MET A 248 -0.78 -7.62 23.53
N MET A 249 -0.53 -8.65 24.34
CA MET A 249 -1.56 -9.63 24.72
C MET A 249 -2.74 -8.97 25.42
N SER A 250 -2.45 -8.03 26.33
CA SER A 250 -3.49 -7.25 27.03
C SER A 250 -4.28 -6.36 26.10
N ALA A 251 -3.60 -5.66 25.17
CA ALA A 251 -4.23 -4.80 24.17
C ALA A 251 -5.14 -5.61 23.23
N LEU A 252 -4.65 -6.75 22.75
CA LEU A 252 -5.39 -7.62 21.84
C LEU A 252 -6.64 -8.22 22.50
N ARG A 253 -6.52 -8.69 23.76
CA ARG A 253 -7.68 -9.15 24.55
C ARG A 253 -8.69 -8.02 24.77
N ALA A 254 -8.24 -6.78 24.98
CA ALA A 254 -9.14 -5.63 25.14
C ALA A 254 -9.91 -5.33 23.85
N VAL A 255 -9.24 -5.38 22.68
CA VAL A 255 -9.89 -5.24 21.38
C VAL A 255 -10.90 -6.37 21.14
N ARG A 256 -10.56 -7.62 21.50
CA ARG A 256 -11.48 -8.76 21.33
C ARG A 256 -12.74 -8.69 22.18
N LYS A 257 -12.69 -8.04 23.34
CA LYS A 257 -13.90 -7.82 24.16
C LYS A 257 -14.97 -6.94 23.48
N LEU A 258 -14.58 -6.18 22.46
CA LEU A 258 -15.51 -5.40 21.64
C LEU A 258 -16.26 -6.27 20.62
N ASP A 259 -15.90 -7.54 20.48
CA ASP A 259 -16.41 -8.47 19.47
C ASP A 259 -16.44 -7.85 18.06
N PRO A 260 -15.27 -7.40 17.55
CA PRO A 260 -15.23 -6.69 16.28
C PRO A 260 -15.73 -7.57 15.12
N PRO A 261 -16.63 -7.05 14.26
CA PRO A 261 -17.15 -7.78 13.10
C PRO A 261 -16.14 -7.87 11.94
N VAL A 262 -14.93 -7.39 12.14
CA VAL A 262 -13.86 -7.33 11.15
C VAL A 262 -12.64 -8.11 11.65
N PRO A 263 -11.77 -8.62 10.76
CA PRO A 263 -10.56 -9.31 11.18
C PRO A 263 -9.61 -8.39 11.95
N VAL A 264 -8.92 -8.99 12.94
CA VAL A 264 -7.92 -8.31 13.74
C VAL A 264 -6.55 -8.89 13.43
N ALA A 265 -5.68 -8.08 12.84
CA ALA A 265 -4.28 -8.38 12.66
C ALA A 265 -3.46 -7.89 13.86
N ALA A 266 -2.42 -8.62 14.27
CA ALA A 266 -1.56 -8.22 15.38
C ALA A 266 -0.09 -8.57 15.11
N GLY A 267 0.85 -7.75 15.59
CA GLY A 267 2.29 -7.99 15.44
C GLY A 267 3.16 -6.78 15.83
N ASN A 268 4.51 -6.92 15.68
CA ASN A 268 5.15 -7.95 14.88
C ASN A 268 5.80 -9.04 15.76
N VAL A 269 5.82 -10.24 15.24
CA VAL A 269 6.53 -11.38 15.80
C VAL A 269 7.40 -12.07 14.73
N VAL A 270 8.29 -12.97 15.12
CA VAL A 270 9.18 -13.73 14.21
C VAL A 270 9.34 -15.19 14.61
N THR A 271 8.55 -15.69 15.55
CA THR A 271 8.63 -17.06 16.07
C THR A 271 7.27 -17.72 16.09
N ALA A 272 7.26 -19.05 15.95
CA ALA A 272 6.05 -19.86 16.08
C ALA A 272 5.38 -19.74 17.47
N GLU A 273 6.16 -19.51 18.53
CA GLU A 273 5.64 -19.27 19.87
C GLU A 273 4.87 -17.96 19.92
N GLY A 274 5.47 -16.85 19.42
CA GLY A 274 4.81 -15.56 19.35
C GLY A 274 3.51 -15.60 18.52
N VAL A 275 3.46 -16.42 17.46
CA VAL A 275 2.22 -16.66 16.70
C VAL A 275 1.15 -17.29 17.57
N ARG A 276 1.48 -18.37 18.31
CA ARG A 276 0.53 -19.08 19.17
C ARG A 276 -0.06 -18.13 20.23
N ASP A 277 0.80 -17.36 20.87
CA ASP A 277 0.41 -16.44 21.94
C ASP A 277 -0.51 -15.30 21.42
N LEU A 278 -0.20 -14.74 20.23
CA LEU A 278 -1.06 -13.73 19.60
C LEU A 278 -2.41 -14.31 19.17
N VAL A 279 -2.43 -15.53 18.61
CA VAL A 279 -3.67 -16.21 18.22
C VAL A 279 -4.51 -16.54 19.45
N GLU A 280 -3.90 -17.03 20.53
CA GLU A 280 -4.60 -17.29 21.81
C GLU A 280 -5.17 -16.00 22.42
N ALA A 281 -4.44 -14.89 22.29
CA ALA A 281 -4.92 -13.57 22.72
C ALA A 281 -6.02 -12.99 21.81
N GLY A 282 -6.26 -13.58 20.61
CA GLY A 282 -7.38 -13.26 19.73
C GLY A 282 -7.02 -12.70 18.35
N ALA A 283 -5.79 -12.84 17.86
CA ALA A 283 -5.46 -12.45 16.49
C ALA A 283 -6.07 -13.41 15.46
N ASP A 284 -6.65 -12.87 14.39
CA ASP A 284 -7.03 -13.63 13.19
C ASP A 284 -5.88 -13.72 12.22
N ILE A 285 -5.06 -12.67 12.20
CA ILE A 285 -3.92 -12.51 11.30
C ILE A 285 -2.71 -12.09 12.15
N VAL A 286 -1.57 -12.75 11.92
CA VAL A 286 -0.34 -12.41 12.62
C VAL A 286 0.64 -11.70 11.66
N LYS A 287 1.07 -10.51 12.04
CA LYS A 287 2.05 -9.71 11.29
C LYS A 287 3.46 -10.14 11.65
N VAL A 288 4.25 -10.61 10.65
CA VAL A 288 5.57 -11.22 10.83
C VAL A 288 6.64 -10.34 10.23
N GLY A 289 7.60 -9.94 11.08
CA GLY A 289 8.76 -9.17 10.65
C GLY A 289 9.31 -8.27 11.75
N VAL A 290 10.53 -8.54 12.20
CA VAL A 290 11.30 -7.68 13.11
C VAL A 290 12.66 -7.44 12.48
N GLY A 291 12.91 -6.19 12.09
CA GLY A 291 14.16 -5.75 11.51
C GLY A 291 14.40 -5.96 10.01
N PRO A 292 13.47 -6.49 9.17
CA PRO A 292 13.72 -6.63 7.73
C PRO A 292 13.42 -5.36 6.94
N GLY A 293 12.69 -4.41 7.50
CA GLY A 293 12.25 -3.19 6.81
C GLY A 293 13.41 -2.25 6.47
N ALA A 294 13.35 -1.61 5.29
CA ALA A 294 14.43 -0.72 4.82
C ALA A 294 14.64 0.52 5.71
N MET A 295 13.62 0.96 6.45
CA MET A 295 13.71 2.09 7.39
C MET A 295 14.02 1.64 8.83
N CYS A 296 14.10 0.34 9.10
CA CYS A 296 14.30 -0.21 10.43
C CYS A 296 15.80 -0.37 10.73
N THR A 297 16.25 0.16 11.84
CA THR A 297 17.64 -0.01 12.32
C THR A 297 17.74 -0.98 13.50
N THR A 298 16.64 -1.57 13.96
CA THR A 298 16.58 -2.42 15.15
C THR A 298 17.66 -3.51 15.15
N ARG A 299 17.84 -4.23 14.03
CA ARG A 299 18.88 -5.29 13.95
C ARG A 299 20.29 -4.75 14.11
N MET A 300 20.58 -3.56 13.59
CA MET A 300 21.90 -2.95 13.68
C MET A 300 22.16 -2.34 15.06
N MET A 301 21.11 -1.84 15.70
CA MET A 301 21.20 -1.21 17.03
C MET A 301 21.20 -2.23 18.18
N THR A 302 20.43 -3.31 18.03
CA THR A 302 20.15 -4.21 19.15
C THR A 302 20.59 -5.66 18.92
N GLY A 303 20.90 -6.04 17.68
CA GLY A 303 21.09 -7.43 17.27
C GLY A 303 19.79 -8.25 17.22
N VAL A 304 18.62 -7.64 17.56
CA VAL A 304 17.32 -8.32 17.59
C VAL A 304 16.66 -8.27 16.21
N GLY A 305 16.10 -9.40 15.79
CA GLY A 305 15.40 -9.57 14.53
C GLY A 305 15.69 -10.95 13.92
N ARG A 306 15.02 -11.24 12.80
CA ARG A 306 15.17 -12.52 12.13
C ARG A 306 15.16 -12.34 10.60
N PRO A 307 15.94 -13.10 9.83
CA PRO A 307 15.82 -13.18 8.37
C PRO A 307 14.39 -13.53 7.94
N GLN A 308 13.86 -12.75 7.01
CA GLN A 308 12.39 -12.66 6.81
C GLN A 308 11.80 -13.94 6.21
N PHE A 309 12.49 -14.60 5.28
CA PHE A 309 11.97 -15.82 4.69
C PHE A 309 11.74 -16.92 5.73
N SER A 310 12.76 -17.21 6.57
CA SER A 310 12.64 -18.19 7.66
C SER A 310 11.60 -17.78 8.69
N ALA A 311 11.52 -16.50 9.04
CA ALA A 311 10.50 -16.01 9.97
C ALA A 311 9.09 -16.27 9.44
N VAL A 312 8.82 -15.92 8.17
CA VAL A 312 7.51 -16.13 7.54
C VAL A 312 7.18 -17.62 7.44
N LEU A 313 8.13 -18.44 7.01
CA LEU A 313 7.94 -19.91 6.86
C LEU A 313 7.49 -20.57 8.16
N ASP A 314 8.21 -20.32 9.26
CA ASP A 314 7.91 -20.90 10.57
C ASP A 314 6.61 -20.34 11.15
N CYS A 315 6.40 -19.02 11.05
CA CYS A 315 5.19 -18.37 11.56
C CYS A 315 3.95 -18.77 10.78
N ALA A 316 4.03 -18.89 9.45
CA ALA A 316 2.91 -19.32 8.62
C ALA A 316 2.53 -20.78 8.89
N ALA A 317 3.50 -21.68 9.11
CA ALA A 317 3.23 -23.04 9.50
C ALA A 317 2.48 -23.11 10.86
N ALA A 318 2.90 -22.30 11.83
CA ALA A 318 2.24 -22.23 13.15
C ALA A 318 0.83 -21.64 13.06
N ALA A 319 0.63 -20.57 12.29
CA ALA A 319 -0.67 -19.93 12.09
C ALA A 319 -1.66 -20.87 11.39
N ARG A 320 -1.21 -21.54 10.31
CA ARG A 320 -2.02 -22.52 9.56
C ARG A 320 -2.50 -23.67 10.45
N ALA A 321 -1.65 -24.19 11.33
CA ALA A 321 -2.02 -25.24 12.28
C ALA A 321 -3.13 -24.81 13.26
N LEU A 322 -3.34 -23.49 13.42
CA LEU A 322 -4.39 -22.89 14.26
C LEU A 322 -5.55 -22.33 13.43
N GLY A 323 -5.59 -22.57 12.12
CA GLY A 323 -6.61 -22.01 11.22
C GLY A 323 -6.53 -20.50 11.09
N ARG A 324 -5.32 -19.91 11.19
CA ARG A 324 -5.06 -18.48 11.13
C ARG A 324 -4.08 -18.14 10.01
N HIS A 325 -3.90 -16.84 9.77
CA HIS A 325 -3.16 -16.31 8.63
C HIS A 325 -1.96 -15.46 9.07
N VAL A 326 -1.02 -15.24 8.13
CA VAL A 326 0.16 -14.43 8.34
C VAL A 326 0.26 -13.35 7.27
N TRP A 327 0.59 -12.13 7.68
CA TRP A 327 1.10 -11.09 6.78
C TRP A 327 2.61 -11.00 6.91
N ALA A 328 3.33 -11.10 5.79
CA ALA A 328 4.77 -10.88 5.74
C ALA A 328 5.04 -9.37 5.68
N ASP A 329 5.63 -8.81 6.73
CA ASP A 329 5.87 -7.36 6.86
C ASP A 329 7.34 -7.02 6.74
N GLY A 330 7.68 -6.34 5.63
CA GLY A 330 9.02 -5.86 5.33
C GLY A 330 9.95 -6.84 4.60
N GLY A 331 11.12 -6.33 4.20
CA GLY A 331 12.16 -7.10 3.52
C GLY A 331 11.98 -7.28 2.01
N VAL A 332 10.85 -6.83 1.43
CA VAL A 332 10.57 -6.95 -0.01
C VAL A 332 11.09 -5.74 -0.78
N ARG A 333 11.73 -5.99 -1.92
CA ARG A 333 12.31 -4.99 -2.83
C ARG A 333 11.97 -5.24 -4.29
N HIS A 334 11.60 -6.48 -4.61
CA HIS A 334 11.32 -6.94 -5.96
C HIS A 334 10.06 -7.82 -5.97
N PRO A 335 9.37 -7.95 -7.11
CA PRO A 335 8.21 -8.85 -7.24
C PRO A 335 8.51 -10.29 -6.80
N ARG A 336 9.73 -10.78 -7.04
CA ARG A 336 10.16 -12.11 -6.59
C ARG A 336 10.11 -12.29 -5.08
N ASP A 337 10.40 -11.23 -4.31
CA ASP A 337 10.40 -11.30 -2.85
C ASP A 337 8.98 -11.46 -2.32
N VAL A 338 8.01 -10.78 -2.97
CA VAL A 338 6.59 -10.96 -2.68
C VAL A 338 6.15 -12.40 -3.00
N ALA A 339 6.53 -12.93 -4.16
CA ALA A 339 6.21 -14.31 -4.53
C ALA A 339 6.84 -15.33 -3.55
N LEU A 340 8.07 -15.08 -3.07
CA LEU A 340 8.73 -15.93 -2.08
C LEU A 340 8.08 -15.84 -0.70
N ALA A 341 7.60 -14.66 -0.29
CA ALA A 341 6.85 -14.50 0.96
C ALA A 341 5.54 -15.29 0.93
N LEU A 342 4.83 -15.25 -0.21
CA LEU A 342 3.63 -16.07 -0.43
C LEU A 342 3.98 -17.57 -0.48
N ALA A 343 5.05 -17.97 -1.18
CA ALA A 343 5.51 -19.36 -1.18
C ALA A 343 5.89 -19.87 0.22
N ALA A 344 6.34 -18.99 1.12
CA ALA A 344 6.57 -19.33 2.53
C ALA A 344 5.27 -19.44 3.34
N GLY A 345 4.10 -19.13 2.77
CA GLY A 345 2.79 -19.31 3.39
C GLY A 345 2.12 -18.03 3.89
N ALA A 346 2.62 -16.85 3.56
CA ALA A 346 1.91 -15.59 3.86
C ALA A 346 0.63 -15.47 3.02
N SER A 347 -0.46 -14.99 3.63
CA SER A 347 -1.71 -14.65 2.92
C SER A 347 -1.61 -13.30 2.22
N ASN A 348 -0.89 -12.37 2.82
CA ASN A 348 -0.65 -11.04 2.29
C ASN A 348 0.80 -10.59 2.57
N VAL A 349 1.28 -9.64 1.78
CA VAL A 349 2.60 -9.02 1.96
C VAL A 349 2.42 -7.53 2.20
N MET A 350 2.93 -7.05 3.34
CA MET A 350 2.89 -5.64 3.68
C MET A 350 4.09 -4.90 3.08
N VAL A 351 3.79 -3.86 2.30
CA VAL A 351 4.77 -3.07 1.56
C VAL A 351 4.82 -1.65 2.12
N GLY A 352 6.00 -1.21 2.53
CA GLY A 352 6.24 0.12 3.09
C GLY A 352 7.06 1.01 2.16
N SER A 353 8.37 1.04 2.35
CA SER A 353 9.29 1.96 1.68
C SER A 353 9.24 1.92 0.16
N TRP A 354 8.93 0.79 -0.44
CA TRP A 354 8.78 0.66 -1.90
C TRP A 354 7.65 1.54 -2.44
N PHE A 355 6.55 1.70 -1.69
CA PHE A 355 5.43 2.57 -2.07
C PHE A 355 5.62 4.04 -1.65
N ALA A 356 6.60 4.35 -0.79
CA ALA A 356 6.86 5.71 -0.34
C ALA A 356 7.25 6.66 -1.47
N GLY A 357 7.97 6.16 -2.49
CA GLY A 357 8.39 6.91 -3.67
C GLY A 357 7.33 7.00 -4.77
N THR A 358 6.05 7.17 -4.43
CA THR A 358 4.95 7.29 -5.40
C THR A 358 4.15 8.58 -5.21
N TYR A 359 3.41 9.00 -6.22
CA TYR A 359 2.56 10.20 -6.12
C TYR A 359 1.48 10.09 -5.06
N GLU A 360 0.93 8.90 -4.84
CA GLU A 360 -0.18 8.65 -3.91
C GLU A 360 0.26 8.62 -2.45
N SER A 361 1.55 8.43 -2.15
CA SER A 361 2.06 8.50 -0.78
C SER A 361 1.91 9.92 -0.22
N PRO A 362 1.74 10.08 1.11
CA PRO A 362 1.70 11.38 1.76
C PRO A 362 3.00 12.18 1.59
N GLY A 363 2.93 13.47 1.88
CA GLY A 363 4.07 14.37 1.81
C GLY A 363 4.22 15.10 0.48
N ASP A 364 5.14 16.03 0.45
CA ASP A 364 5.44 16.86 -0.70
C ASP A 364 6.48 16.21 -1.59
N LEU A 365 6.43 16.58 -2.87
CA LEU A 365 7.42 16.18 -3.85
C LEU A 365 8.54 17.23 -3.91
N TYR A 366 9.76 16.78 -3.74
CA TYR A 366 10.97 17.59 -3.86
C TYR A 366 11.72 17.24 -5.13
N THR A 367 12.46 18.20 -5.66
CA THR A 367 13.31 18.01 -6.84
C THR A 367 14.76 18.34 -6.48
N GLU A 368 15.67 17.43 -6.77
CA GLU A 368 17.11 17.61 -6.65
C GLU A 368 17.64 18.53 -7.76
N PRO A 369 18.84 19.11 -7.60
CA PRO A 369 19.48 19.90 -8.66
C PRO A 369 19.72 19.15 -9.96
N ASP A 370 19.84 17.83 -9.92
CA ASP A 370 19.98 16.95 -11.10
C ASP A 370 18.63 16.56 -11.76
N GLY A 371 17.52 17.10 -11.24
CA GLY A 371 16.18 16.87 -11.75
C GLY A 371 15.47 15.61 -11.20
N ARG A 372 16.15 14.79 -10.38
CA ARG A 372 15.49 13.63 -9.75
C ARG A 372 14.46 14.10 -8.72
N ARG A 373 13.29 13.49 -8.75
CA ARG A 373 12.20 13.80 -7.81
C ARG A 373 12.14 12.77 -6.70
N TYR A 374 11.90 13.20 -5.46
CA TYR A 374 11.81 12.34 -4.30
C TYR A 374 10.75 12.83 -3.30
N LYS A 375 10.30 11.89 -2.45
CA LYS A 375 9.56 12.19 -1.23
C LYS A 375 10.36 11.80 0.00
N GLU A 376 10.15 12.48 1.10
CA GLU A 376 10.75 12.10 2.37
C GLU A 376 9.99 10.94 3.01
N SER A 377 10.73 9.98 3.53
CA SER A 377 10.20 8.88 4.33
C SER A 377 11.00 8.72 5.62
N PHE A 378 10.38 8.14 6.63
CA PHE A 378 11.01 7.91 7.93
C PHE A 378 10.44 6.65 8.59
N GLY A 379 11.26 6.02 9.44
CA GLY A 379 10.86 4.84 10.21
C GLY A 379 9.92 5.20 11.36
N MET A 380 8.99 4.32 11.67
CA MET A 380 8.00 4.55 12.74
C MET A 380 8.61 4.53 14.16
N ALA A 381 9.82 4.03 14.33
CA ALA A 381 10.61 4.08 15.58
C ALA A 381 11.65 5.21 15.58
N SER A 382 11.69 6.07 14.57
CA SER A 382 12.61 7.21 14.48
C SER A 382 12.26 8.32 15.46
N SER A 383 13.23 9.17 15.80
CA SER A 383 13.00 10.36 16.65
C SER A 383 11.91 11.28 16.09
N ARG A 384 11.79 11.39 14.76
CA ARG A 384 10.72 12.15 14.08
C ARG A 384 9.34 11.57 14.38
N ALA A 385 9.17 10.25 14.26
CA ALA A 385 7.91 9.59 14.55
C ALA A 385 7.60 9.58 16.06
N VAL A 386 8.60 9.37 16.91
CA VAL A 386 8.46 9.43 18.37
C VAL A 386 8.03 10.82 18.82
N SER A 387 8.66 11.87 18.29
CA SER A 387 8.30 13.26 18.62
C SER A 387 6.86 13.59 18.24
N ALA A 388 6.38 13.10 17.09
CA ALA A 388 4.99 13.29 16.68
C ALA A 388 4.00 12.59 17.63
N ARG A 389 4.29 11.34 18.03
CA ARG A 389 3.44 10.56 18.96
C ARG A 389 3.42 11.09 20.39
N THR A 390 4.46 11.81 20.78
CA THR A 390 4.63 12.35 22.15
C THR A 390 4.41 13.86 22.22
N ALA A 391 3.70 14.42 21.25
CA ALA A 391 3.46 15.87 21.16
C ALA A 391 2.73 16.41 22.40
N GLU A 392 1.89 15.61 23.05
CA GLU A 392 1.14 15.94 24.26
C GLU A 392 1.93 15.66 25.55
N ASP A 393 3.08 14.96 25.48
CA ASP A 393 3.94 14.70 26.63
C ASP A 393 4.64 15.99 27.10
N SER A 394 5.14 15.96 28.37
CA SER A 394 5.99 17.06 28.88
C SER A 394 7.24 17.22 28.01
N ALA A 395 7.78 18.44 27.92
CA ALA A 395 9.00 18.70 27.16
C ALA A 395 10.18 17.82 27.59
N PHE A 396 10.25 17.54 28.90
CA PHE A 396 11.29 16.64 29.46
C PHE A 396 11.11 15.18 29.00
N ASP A 397 9.89 14.63 29.10
CA ASP A 397 9.62 13.25 28.70
C ASP A 397 9.81 13.04 27.21
N ARG A 398 9.42 14.02 26.40
CA ARG A 398 9.66 14.04 24.98
C ARG A 398 11.14 14.02 24.63
N ALA A 399 11.91 14.90 25.25
CA ALA A 399 13.37 14.95 25.05
C ALA A 399 14.06 13.66 25.50
N ARG A 400 13.65 13.09 26.64
CA ARG A 400 14.16 11.82 27.14
C ARG A 400 13.86 10.65 26.21
N LYS A 401 12.65 10.57 25.65
CA LYS A 401 12.28 9.53 24.67
C LYS A 401 13.04 9.68 23.36
N ALA A 402 13.30 10.90 22.90
CA ALA A 402 14.02 11.19 21.66
C ALA A 402 15.51 10.83 21.72
N ILE A 403 16.10 10.58 22.90
CA ILE A 403 17.49 10.11 23.03
C ILE A 403 17.67 8.69 22.50
N PHE A 404 16.61 7.86 22.56
CA PHE A 404 16.64 6.46 22.12
C PHE A 404 15.99 6.36 20.75
N ASP A 405 16.76 6.57 19.70
CA ASP A 405 16.33 6.56 18.30
C ASP A 405 16.61 5.20 17.66
N GLU A 406 15.56 4.51 17.22
CA GLU A 406 15.63 3.24 16.49
C GLU A 406 14.92 3.37 15.13
N GLY A 407 15.61 3.90 14.13
CA GLY A 407 15.05 4.05 12.79
C GLY A 407 15.65 5.22 12.04
N ILE A 408 15.53 5.20 10.74
CA ILE A 408 15.98 6.31 9.90
C ILE A 408 14.97 7.45 10.01
N SER A 409 15.40 8.60 10.54
CA SER A 409 14.55 9.78 10.73
C SER A 409 14.27 10.54 9.43
N THR A 410 15.13 10.40 8.40
CA THR A 410 14.92 11.00 7.08
C THR A 410 15.59 10.15 6.01
N ALA A 411 14.82 9.71 5.04
CA ALA A 411 15.28 9.03 3.84
C ALA A 411 14.61 9.64 2.61
N ARG A 412 15.33 9.68 1.50
CA ARG A 412 14.82 10.15 0.22
C ARG A 412 14.34 8.96 -0.60
N MET A 413 13.05 8.92 -0.89
CA MET A 413 12.43 7.91 -1.73
C MET A 413 12.21 8.50 -3.11
N TYR A 414 13.12 8.16 -4.03
CA TYR A 414 13.07 8.66 -5.41
C TYR A 414 11.90 8.02 -6.16
N LEU A 415 11.20 8.84 -6.93
CA LEU A 415 10.18 8.38 -7.86
C LEU A 415 10.85 7.86 -9.12
N ASP A 416 10.38 6.73 -9.63
CA ASP A 416 10.70 6.29 -10.98
C ASP A 416 9.96 7.18 -11.98
N PRO A 417 10.67 7.96 -12.83
CA PRO A 417 10.01 8.86 -13.77
C PRO A 417 9.11 8.15 -14.79
N ALA A 418 9.42 6.89 -15.10
CA ALA A 418 8.64 6.07 -16.02
C ALA A 418 7.40 5.45 -15.35
N ARG A 419 7.44 5.27 -14.01
CA ARG A 419 6.43 4.57 -13.22
C ARG A 419 6.19 5.28 -11.88
N PRO A 420 5.72 6.53 -11.88
CA PRO A 420 5.63 7.35 -10.66
C PRO A 420 4.43 7.02 -9.76
N GLY A 421 3.49 6.21 -10.22
CA GLY A 421 2.26 5.86 -9.51
C GLY A 421 2.36 4.53 -8.77
N VAL A 422 1.63 4.40 -7.66
CA VAL A 422 1.55 3.12 -6.92
C VAL A 422 0.92 2.01 -7.76
N GLU A 423 0.01 2.36 -8.67
CA GLU A 423 -0.60 1.38 -9.57
C GLU A 423 0.42 0.74 -10.52
N ASP A 424 1.45 1.47 -10.94
CA ASP A 424 2.51 0.94 -11.80
C ASP A 424 3.34 -0.11 -11.05
N LEU A 425 3.59 0.11 -9.75
CA LEU A 425 4.26 -0.87 -8.89
C LEU A 425 3.36 -2.08 -8.60
N ILE A 426 2.06 -1.87 -8.42
CA ILE A 426 1.09 -2.97 -8.28
C ILE A 426 1.09 -3.84 -9.54
N ASP A 427 1.07 -3.25 -10.74
CA ASP A 427 1.12 -4.00 -12.00
C ASP A 427 2.39 -4.87 -12.09
N GLU A 428 3.54 -4.32 -11.70
CA GLU A 428 4.82 -5.03 -11.69
C GLU A 428 4.81 -6.21 -10.69
N ILE A 429 4.38 -5.95 -9.45
CA ILE A 429 4.31 -6.98 -8.39
C ILE A 429 3.34 -8.08 -8.79
N VAL A 430 2.12 -7.73 -9.18
CA VAL A 430 1.07 -8.70 -9.54
C VAL A 430 1.46 -9.50 -10.77
N SER A 431 2.11 -8.88 -11.76
CA SER A 431 2.65 -9.60 -12.93
C SER A 431 3.67 -10.66 -12.50
N GLY A 432 4.60 -10.31 -11.60
CA GLY A 432 5.59 -11.24 -11.05
C GLY A 432 4.98 -12.38 -10.28
N VAL A 433 4.03 -12.08 -9.37
CA VAL A 433 3.34 -13.09 -8.55
C VAL A 433 2.51 -14.04 -9.43
N ARG A 434 1.72 -13.52 -10.37
CA ARG A 434 0.94 -14.36 -11.31
C ARG A 434 1.86 -15.26 -12.15
N SER A 435 2.99 -14.74 -12.60
CA SER A 435 3.98 -15.56 -13.31
C SER A 435 4.56 -16.65 -12.42
N ALA A 436 4.90 -16.35 -11.16
CA ALA A 436 5.38 -17.35 -10.20
C ALA A 436 4.34 -18.46 -9.97
N CYS A 437 3.05 -18.10 -9.83
CA CYS A 437 1.96 -19.07 -9.73
C CYS A 437 1.88 -19.96 -10.98
N THR A 438 2.01 -19.39 -12.20
CA THR A 438 1.99 -20.21 -13.43
C THR A 438 3.17 -21.19 -13.49
N TYR A 439 4.38 -20.78 -13.07
CA TYR A 439 5.53 -21.67 -12.99
C TYR A 439 5.37 -22.77 -11.92
N ALA A 440 4.66 -22.51 -10.85
CA ALA A 440 4.33 -23.52 -9.83
C ALA A 440 3.15 -24.42 -10.23
N GLY A 441 2.41 -24.08 -11.29
CA GLY A 441 1.20 -24.78 -11.70
C GLY A 441 -0.01 -24.46 -10.80
N ALA A 442 -0.04 -23.30 -10.16
CA ALA A 442 -1.07 -22.86 -9.22
C ALA A 442 -2.01 -21.83 -9.88
N ARG A 443 -3.32 -21.99 -9.67
CA ARG A 443 -4.37 -21.04 -10.10
C ARG A 443 -4.87 -20.14 -8.98
N THR A 444 -4.59 -20.50 -7.73
CA THR A 444 -4.95 -19.75 -6.53
C THR A 444 -3.76 -19.65 -5.59
N LEU A 445 -3.84 -18.76 -4.58
CA LEU A 445 -2.79 -18.67 -3.55
C LEU A 445 -2.72 -19.94 -2.70
N ASP A 446 -3.84 -20.58 -2.40
CA ASP A 446 -3.85 -21.85 -1.65
C ASP A 446 -3.09 -22.95 -2.41
N GLU A 447 -3.36 -23.10 -3.72
CA GLU A 447 -2.59 -24.01 -4.57
C GLU A 447 -1.11 -23.62 -4.64
N PHE A 448 -0.81 -22.31 -4.62
CA PHE A 448 0.57 -21.83 -4.64
C PHE A 448 1.31 -22.17 -3.35
N HIS A 449 0.69 -22.04 -2.20
CA HIS A 449 1.23 -22.48 -0.91
C HIS A 449 1.58 -23.97 -0.87
N GLU A 450 0.80 -24.80 -1.59
CA GLU A 450 1.00 -26.24 -1.63
C GLU A 450 2.04 -26.69 -2.67
N ARG A 451 2.11 -25.97 -3.79
CA ARG A 451 2.88 -26.40 -4.97
C ARG A 451 4.22 -25.71 -5.15
N ALA A 452 4.44 -24.56 -4.52
CA ALA A 452 5.70 -23.82 -4.65
C ALA A 452 6.87 -24.62 -4.09
N LEU A 453 7.81 -24.98 -4.95
CA LEU A 453 9.03 -25.70 -4.58
C LEU A 453 10.15 -24.69 -4.33
N VAL A 454 10.47 -24.46 -3.06
CA VAL A 454 11.51 -23.51 -2.65
C VAL A 454 12.83 -24.26 -2.42
N GLY A 455 13.90 -23.77 -3.02
CA GLY A 455 15.27 -24.23 -2.81
C GLY A 455 16.14 -23.14 -2.20
N VAL A 456 17.31 -23.53 -1.69
CA VAL A 456 18.31 -22.62 -1.13
C VAL A 456 19.40 -22.38 -2.17
N GLN A 457 19.84 -21.15 -2.31
CA GLN A 457 20.93 -20.73 -3.20
C GLN A 457 22.03 -20.00 -2.46
N SER A 458 23.22 -19.98 -3.02
CA SER A 458 24.32 -19.14 -2.56
C SER A 458 24.16 -17.69 -3.03
N HIS A 459 24.98 -16.79 -2.48
CA HIS A 459 25.05 -15.42 -2.99
C HIS A 459 25.45 -15.37 -4.48
N ALA A 460 26.30 -16.28 -4.95
CA ALA A 460 26.63 -16.39 -6.36
C ALA A 460 25.42 -16.78 -7.21
N GLY A 461 24.58 -17.72 -6.73
CA GLY A 461 23.33 -18.09 -7.42
C GLY A 461 22.33 -16.93 -7.49
N TYR A 462 22.23 -16.12 -6.44
CA TYR A 462 21.42 -14.91 -6.48
C TYR A 462 21.95 -13.90 -7.51
N THR A 463 23.27 -13.68 -7.54
CA THR A 463 23.92 -12.76 -8.48
C THR A 463 23.78 -13.21 -9.93
N GLU A 464 23.88 -14.53 -10.20
CA GLU A 464 23.64 -15.12 -11.52
C GLU A 464 22.25 -14.79 -12.07
N GLY A 465 21.23 -14.74 -11.20
CA GLY A 465 19.86 -14.40 -11.56
C GLY A 465 19.59 -12.92 -11.82
N MET A 466 20.55 -12.03 -11.59
CA MET A 466 20.39 -10.60 -11.83
C MET A 466 20.49 -10.28 -13.33
N PRO A 467 19.53 -9.49 -13.88
CA PRO A 467 19.62 -9.04 -15.26
C PRO A 467 20.80 -8.07 -15.42
N LEU A 468 21.51 -8.19 -16.55
CA LEU A 468 22.54 -7.24 -16.97
C LEU A 468 21.88 -6.17 -17.86
N PRO A 469 21.61 -4.95 -17.36
CA PRO A 469 20.93 -3.91 -18.13
C PRO A 469 21.77 -3.33 -19.27
N THR A 470 23.09 -3.56 -19.22
CA THR A 470 24.03 -3.16 -20.29
C THR A 470 24.93 -4.35 -20.66
N SER A 471 24.93 -4.71 -21.91
CA SER A 471 25.94 -5.65 -22.45
C SER A 471 27.26 -4.90 -22.70
N TRP A 472 28.37 -5.64 -22.66
CA TRP A 472 29.68 -5.17 -23.12
C TRP A 472 29.66 -4.68 -24.56
#